data_b3f4ef057a5cab3885ab9fca43ccca32
#
_entry.id   b3f4ef057a5cab3885ab9fca43ccca32
#
_cell.length_a   1.000
_cell.length_b   1.000
_cell.length_c   1.000
_cell.angle_alpha   90.00
_cell.angle_beta   90.00
_cell.angle_gamma   90.00
#
_symmetry.space_group_name_H-M   'P 1'
#
loop_
_entity.id
_entity.type
_entity.pdbx_description
1 polymer ?
#
loop_
_entity_poly.entity_id
_entity_poly.type
_entity_poly.pdbx_seq_one_letter_code
_entity_poly.pdbx_strand_id
1 'polypeptide(L)'
;MENSLLQTRPADASPGWWSGSFRSFFRKLIASQIRLTRKFDELLPSQHLIDGNADFIDNLVPLYTLAGAVVYDIGGGKNPLIDAERKAQLDLKIIGLDIDAGELAAAPPGRYDHTICANIVSYHGARDADLVICQALLEHVLDTGQALEAIASILKPGGQALLFVPSRNAVYARINLLLPQKLKERILFGIYPHMRRSQGFPAHYDRCTPAALEKLALRNGLRAVERRVYFQSDYFRFCFPIHASWRLWVLLYRILAGDQAAETFSLVLRKEEGAAA
;
A
#
# COMPACT_ATOMS: atom_id res chain seq x y z
N MET A 1 0.60 13.20 -10.99
CA MET A 1 0.82 12.27 -12.13
C MET A 1 -0.40 11.38 -12.29
N GLU A 2 -1.07 11.52 -13.41
CA GLU A 2 -2.32 10.81 -13.72
C GLU A 2 -2.10 9.30 -13.88
N ASN A 3 -2.89 8.53 -13.13
CA ASN A 3 -3.38 7.20 -13.53
C ASN A 3 -2.38 6.19 -14.11
N SER A 4 -1.51 5.61 -13.32
CA SER A 4 -0.69 4.49 -13.78
C SER A 4 -1.47 3.17 -14.03
N LEU A 5 -2.71 3.05 -13.56
CA LEU A 5 -3.55 1.86 -13.77
C LEU A 5 -4.34 1.83 -15.08
N LEU A 6 -4.40 2.92 -15.85
CA LEU A 6 -5.19 3.00 -17.08
C LEU A 6 -4.38 3.21 -18.37
N GLN A 7 -3.05 3.37 -18.32
CA GLN A 7 -2.24 3.64 -19.52
C GLN A 7 -1.49 2.45 -20.13
N THR A 8 -1.63 1.24 -19.61
CA THR A 8 -1.13 0.07 -20.35
C THR A 8 -2.15 -0.33 -21.41
N ARG A 9 -1.79 -0.13 -22.69
CA ARG A 9 -2.51 -0.72 -23.85
C ARG A 9 -2.71 -2.21 -23.55
N PRO A 10 -3.94 -2.75 -23.63
CA PRO A 10 -4.16 -4.17 -23.46
C PRO A 10 -3.44 -4.91 -24.59
N ALA A 11 -2.42 -5.69 -24.25
CA ALA A 11 -1.86 -6.65 -25.17
C ALA A 11 -2.95 -7.67 -25.50
N ASP A 12 -3.17 -7.91 -26.79
CA ASP A 12 -4.13 -8.86 -27.37
C ASP A 12 -3.83 -10.29 -26.91
N ALA A 13 -4.48 -10.72 -25.84
CA ALA A 13 -4.56 -12.13 -25.45
C ALA A 13 -5.88 -12.38 -24.71
N SER A 14 -6.99 -12.35 -25.45
CA SER A 14 -8.27 -12.82 -24.97
C SER A 14 -8.77 -13.98 -25.81
N PRO A 15 -9.49 -14.97 -25.22
CA PRO A 15 -10.08 -16.06 -25.98
C PRO A 15 -10.98 -15.51 -27.11
N GLY A 16 -10.86 -16.04 -28.30
CA GLY A 16 -11.47 -15.57 -29.55
C GLY A 16 -13.02 -15.66 -29.68
N TRP A 17 -13.74 -15.58 -28.59
CA TRP A 17 -15.20 -15.78 -28.52
C TRP A 17 -16.03 -14.51 -28.62
N TRP A 18 -15.42 -13.31 -28.45
CA TRP A 18 -16.16 -12.06 -28.41
C TRP A 18 -15.94 -11.25 -29.67
N SER A 19 -17.01 -10.99 -30.42
CA SER A 19 -16.97 -10.12 -31.61
C SER A 19 -16.44 -8.71 -31.19
N GLY A 20 -15.73 -8.03 -32.11
CA GLY A 20 -15.19 -6.68 -31.85
C GLY A 20 -16.26 -5.67 -31.40
N SER A 21 -17.49 -5.84 -31.85
CA SER A 21 -18.67 -5.04 -31.49
C SER A 21 -19.04 -5.20 -30.01
N PHE A 22 -19.03 -6.43 -29.47
CA PHE A 22 -19.34 -6.69 -28.06
C PHE A 22 -18.26 -6.12 -27.11
N ARG A 23 -16.99 -6.23 -27.47
CA ARG A 23 -15.88 -5.62 -26.71
C ARG A 23 -16.02 -4.09 -26.66
N SER A 24 -16.35 -3.46 -27.77
CA SER A 24 -16.56 -2.01 -27.84
C SER A 24 -17.75 -1.58 -26.95
N PHE A 25 -18.85 -2.32 -26.99
CA PHE A 25 -20.01 -2.08 -26.12
C PHE A 25 -19.63 -2.21 -24.63
N PHE A 26 -18.93 -3.28 -24.23
CA PHE A 26 -18.53 -3.50 -22.84
C PHE A 26 -17.58 -2.42 -22.32
N ARG A 27 -16.61 -1.99 -23.14
CA ARG A 27 -15.72 -0.87 -22.80
C ARG A 27 -16.48 0.44 -22.63
N LYS A 28 -17.46 0.74 -23.49
CA LYS A 28 -18.31 1.92 -23.35
C LYS A 28 -19.18 1.87 -22.10
N LEU A 29 -19.71 0.70 -21.77
CA LEU A 29 -20.49 0.48 -20.55
C LEU A 29 -19.64 0.72 -19.29
N ILE A 30 -18.46 0.11 -19.20
CA ILE A 30 -17.55 0.31 -18.07
C ILE A 30 -17.12 1.79 -17.96
N ALA A 31 -16.78 2.44 -19.06
CA ALA A 31 -16.44 3.87 -19.07
C ALA A 31 -17.62 4.74 -18.61
N SER A 32 -18.86 4.36 -18.95
CA SER A 32 -20.06 5.03 -18.43
C SER A 32 -20.23 4.85 -16.93
N GLN A 33 -20.02 3.63 -16.42
CA GLN A 33 -20.08 3.33 -14.98
C GLN A 33 -19.03 4.15 -14.21
N ILE A 34 -17.78 4.19 -14.69
CA ILE A 34 -16.70 4.99 -14.08
C ILE A 34 -17.05 6.47 -14.04
N ARG A 35 -17.68 7.02 -15.08
CA ARG A 35 -18.15 8.42 -15.08
C ARG A 35 -19.23 8.68 -14.05
N LEU A 36 -20.17 7.74 -13.89
CA LEU A 36 -21.23 7.85 -12.88
C LEU A 36 -20.65 7.78 -11.46
N THR A 37 -19.69 6.88 -11.20
CA THR A 37 -19.04 6.77 -9.90
C THR A 37 -18.28 8.06 -9.55
N ARG A 38 -17.55 8.67 -10.50
CA ARG A 38 -16.87 9.95 -10.27
C ARG A 38 -17.85 11.06 -9.89
N LYS A 39 -18.94 11.22 -10.65
CA LYS A 39 -19.97 12.22 -10.33
C LYS A 39 -20.63 11.98 -8.97
N PHE A 40 -20.82 10.74 -8.57
CA PHE A 40 -21.32 10.40 -7.25
C PHE A 40 -20.31 10.76 -6.15
N ASP A 41 -19.04 10.44 -6.37
CA ASP A 41 -17.97 10.78 -5.43
C ASP A 41 -17.86 12.29 -5.22
N GLU A 42 -18.06 13.13 -6.26
CA GLU A 42 -18.07 14.60 -6.15
C GLU A 42 -19.12 15.15 -5.17
N LEU A 43 -20.15 14.36 -4.83
CA LEU A 43 -21.17 14.72 -3.84
C LEU A 43 -20.70 14.45 -2.40
N LEU A 44 -19.60 13.71 -2.23
CA LEU A 44 -19.08 13.35 -0.92
C LEU A 44 -18.16 14.44 -0.36
N PRO A 45 -18.04 14.56 0.97
CA PRO A 45 -17.07 15.48 1.57
C PRO A 45 -15.64 15.17 1.10
N SER A 46 -14.84 16.19 0.82
CA SER A 46 -13.47 16.07 0.26
C SER A 46 -12.56 15.13 1.02
N GLN A 47 -12.69 15.07 2.34
CA GLN A 47 -11.95 14.14 3.20
C GLN A 47 -12.17 12.65 2.87
N HIS A 48 -13.27 12.32 2.14
CA HIS A 48 -13.56 10.95 1.67
C HIS A 48 -12.99 10.68 0.28
N LEU A 49 -12.39 11.67 -0.37
CA LEU A 49 -11.86 11.59 -1.72
C LEU A 49 -10.32 11.53 -1.75
N ILE A 50 -9.68 11.62 -0.60
CA ILE A 50 -8.23 11.58 -0.51
C ILE A 50 -7.73 10.19 -0.90
N ASP A 51 -6.91 10.12 -1.94
CA ASP A 51 -6.17 8.92 -2.30
C ASP A 51 -5.04 8.73 -1.27
N GLY A 52 -5.16 7.70 -0.44
CA GLY A 52 -4.20 7.46 0.64
C GLY A 52 -2.82 7.11 0.14
N ASN A 53 -2.71 6.44 -1.01
CA ASN A 53 -1.43 6.09 -1.60
C ASN A 53 -0.72 7.35 -2.15
N ALA A 54 -1.45 8.20 -2.85
CA ALA A 54 -0.91 9.47 -3.33
C ALA A 54 -0.52 10.40 -2.15
N ASP A 55 -1.35 10.51 -1.11
CA ASP A 55 -1.02 11.32 0.06
C ASP A 55 0.23 10.79 0.79
N PHE A 56 0.40 9.47 0.89
CA PHE A 56 1.59 8.87 1.46
C PHE A 56 2.84 9.23 0.66
N ILE A 57 2.81 9.05 -0.68
CA ILE A 57 3.97 9.27 -1.55
C ILE A 57 4.29 10.76 -1.71
N ASP A 58 3.27 11.57 -1.99
CA ASP A 58 3.46 12.96 -2.43
C ASP A 58 3.55 13.94 -1.25
N ASN A 59 3.01 13.58 -0.07
CA ASN A 59 2.98 14.47 1.09
C ASN A 59 3.72 13.88 2.30
N LEU A 60 3.41 12.64 2.71
CA LEU A 60 3.94 12.12 3.97
C LEU A 60 5.43 11.78 3.86
N VAL A 61 5.83 11.03 2.84
CA VAL A 61 7.24 10.66 2.63
C VAL A 61 8.14 11.89 2.50
N PRO A 62 7.82 12.91 1.64
CA PRO A 62 8.62 14.11 1.56
C PRO A 62 8.74 14.90 2.87
N LEU A 63 7.68 14.92 3.69
CA LEU A 63 7.65 15.64 4.96
C LEU A 63 8.65 15.06 5.98
N TYR A 64 8.86 13.74 5.97
CA TYR A 64 9.69 13.04 6.94
C TYR A 64 11.08 12.64 6.41
N THR A 65 11.36 12.86 5.11
CA THR A 65 12.68 12.57 4.53
C THR A 65 13.60 13.76 4.67
N LEU A 66 14.51 13.70 5.64
CA LEU A 66 15.48 14.75 5.94
C LEU A 66 16.76 14.57 5.13
N ALA A 67 17.47 15.66 4.87
CA ALA A 67 18.77 15.63 4.18
C ALA A 67 19.80 14.83 4.99
N GLY A 68 20.64 14.06 4.30
CA GLY A 68 21.67 13.21 4.88
C GLY A 68 21.17 11.94 5.56
N ALA A 69 19.86 11.65 5.47
CA ALA A 69 19.28 10.52 6.19
C ALA A 69 19.66 9.16 5.58
N VAL A 70 19.82 8.16 6.46
CA VAL A 70 19.88 6.75 6.11
C VAL A 70 18.44 6.23 6.09
N VAL A 71 17.97 5.81 4.90
CA VAL A 71 16.61 5.36 4.66
C VAL A 71 16.59 3.88 4.31
N TYR A 72 15.75 3.11 4.99
CA TYR A 72 15.42 1.75 4.58
C TYR A 72 14.07 1.75 3.86
N ASP A 73 14.07 1.30 2.61
CA ASP A 73 12.87 1.07 1.79
C ASP A 73 12.54 -0.42 1.83
N ILE A 74 11.53 -0.79 2.64
CA ILE A 74 11.18 -2.18 2.93
C ILE A 74 10.02 -2.61 2.03
N GLY A 75 10.28 -3.62 1.18
CA GLY A 75 9.30 -4.13 0.23
C GLY A 75 9.17 -3.26 -1.03
N GLY A 76 10.10 -2.33 -1.26
CA GLY A 76 10.11 -1.48 -2.45
C GLY A 76 10.48 -2.23 -3.74
N GLY A 77 11.26 -3.31 -3.62
CA GLY A 77 11.67 -4.17 -4.73
C GLY A 77 12.20 -3.37 -5.93
N LYS A 78 11.62 -3.59 -7.11
CA LYS A 78 11.98 -2.88 -8.35
C LYS A 78 11.42 -1.46 -8.44
N ASN A 79 10.54 -1.06 -7.53
CA ASN A 79 9.88 0.24 -7.55
C ASN A 79 10.24 1.07 -6.29
N PRO A 80 11.52 1.46 -6.10
CA PRO A 80 11.93 2.28 -4.96
C PRO A 80 11.07 3.55 -4.88
N LEU A 81 10.62 3.89 -3.68
CA LEU A 81 9.68 4.98 -3.49
C LEU A 81 10.30 6.35 -3.75
N ILE A 82 11.54 6.55 -3.29
CA ILE A 82 12.28 7.81 -3.49
C ILE A 82 12.99 7.75 -4.84
N ASP A 83 12.78 8.74 -5.70
CA ASP A 83 13.45 8.83 -7.00
C ASP A 83 14.92 9.27 -6.88
N ALA A 84 15.68 9.07 -7.97
CA ALA A 84 17.12 9.36 -7.99
C ALA A 84 17.42 10.86 -7.83
N GLU A 85 16.56 11.73 -8.33
CA GLU A 85 16.72 13.18 -8.23
C GLU A 85 16.56 13.61 -6.76
N ARG A 86 15.50 13.18 -6.09
CA ARG A 86 15.24 13.47 -4.68
C ARG A 86 16.34 12.89 -3.78
N LYS A 87 16.80 11.66 -4.07
CA LYS A 87 17.92 11.04 -3.38
C LYS A 87 19.18 11.90 -3.45
N ALA A 88 19.54 12.36 -4.66
CA ALA A 88 20.72 13.21 -4.86
C ALA A 88 20.58 14.59 -4.22
N GLN A 89 19.40 15.23 -4.36
CA GLN A 89 19.13 16.54 -3.76
C GLN A 89 19.27 16.56 -2.23
N LEU A 90 18.89 15.46 -1.58
CA LEU A 90 18.92 15.35 -0.12
C LEU A 90 20.12 14.56 0.40
N ASP A 91 21.03 14.14 -0.47
CA ASP A 91 22.21 13.30 -0.10
C ASP A 91 21.82 12.08 0.75
N LEU A 92 20.82 11.33 0.28
CA LEU A 92 20.27 10.19 1.01
C LEU A 92 21.10 8.93 0.75
N LYS A 93 21.25 8.12 1.80
CA LYS A 93 21.69 6.73 1.69
C LYS A 93 20.48 5.81 1.77
N ILE A 94 20.13 5.16 0.65
CA ILE A 94 18.94 4.30 0.56
C ILE A 94 19.33 2.83 0.52
N ILE A 95 18.75 2.05 1.43
CA ILE A 95 18.94 0.61 1.54
C ILE A 95 17.62 -0.06 1.22
N GLY A 96 17.57 -0.83 0.13
CA GLY A 96 16.40 -1.64 -0.25
C GLY A 96 16.41 -2.97 0.50
N LEU A 97 15.34 -3.30 1.21
CA LEU A 97 15.15 -4.60 1.86
C LEU A 97 13.91 -5.27 1.28
N ASP A 98 14.08 -6.44 0.68
CA ASP A 98 12.99 -7.22 0.08
C ASP A 98 13.27 -8.72 0.21
N ILE A 99 12.22 -9.54 0.22
CA ILE A 99 12.35 -11.00 0.24
C ILE A 99 12.76 -11.57 -1.12
N ASP A 100 12.54 -10.83 -2.21
CA ASP A 100 12.82 -11.25 -3.59
C ASP A 100 14.05 -10.53 -4.14
N ALA A 101 15.15 -11.28 -4.30
CA ALA A 101 16.39 -10.79 -4.88
C ALA A 101 16.23 -10.33 -6.34
N GLY A 102 15.31 -10.95 -7.10
CA GLY A 102 15.03 -10.58 -8.50
C GLY A 102 14.33 -9.22 -8.59
N GLU A 103 13.39 -8.94 -7.68
CA GLU A 103 12.74 -7.64 -7.60
C GLU A 103 13.76 -6.54 -7.22
N LEU A 104 14.67 -6.80 -6.27
CA LEU A 104 15.74 -5.86 -5.90
C LEU A 104 16.70 -5.60 -7.08
N ALA A 105 17.10 -6.66 -7.80
CA ALA A 105 17.99 -6.55 -8.95
C ALA A 105 17.36 -5.81 -10.14
N ALA A 106 16.03 -5.80 -10.23
CA ALA A 106 15.29 -5.08 -11.27
C ALA A 106 15.04 -3.60 -10.94
N ALA A 107 15.49 -3.11 -9.78
CA ALA A 107 15.40 -1.70 -9.44
C ALA A 107 16.25 -0.85 -10.41
N PRO A 108 15.78 0.36 -10.76
CA PRO A 108 16.56 1.25 -11.60
C PRO A 108 17.92 1.57 -10.98
N PRO A 109 19.01 1.61 -11.80
CA PRO A 109 20.36 1.89 -11.30
C PRO A 109 20.44 3.18 -10.46
N GLY A 110 21.19 3.14 -9.36
CA GLY A 110 21.43 4.29 -8.49
C GLY A 110 20.30 4.63 -7.51
N ARG A 111 19.19 3.89 -7.54
CA ARG A 111 18.09 4.11 -6.59
C ARG A 111 18.44 3.60 -5.19
N TYR A 112 18.99 2.41 -5.09
CA TYR A 112 19.54 1.86 -3.84
C TYR A 112 21.08 1.98 -3.82
N ASP A 113 21.65 2.31 -2.65
CA ASP A 113 23.10 2.23 -2.40
C ASP A 113 23.48 0.82 -1.99
N HIS A 114 22.58 0.14 -1.26
CA HIS A 114 22.72 -1.25 -0.87
C HIS A 114 21.38 -1.96 -0.98
N THR A 115 21.42 -3.27 -1.23
CA THR A 115 20.23 -4.12 -1.21
C THR A 115 20.45 -5.29 -0.24
N ILE A 116 19.39 -5.64 0.49
CA ILE A 116 19.37 -6.73 1.45
C ILE A 116 18.23 -7.66 1.06
N CYS A 117 18.56 -8.88 0.61
CA CYS A 117 17.55 -9.90 0.35
C CYS A 117 17.26 -10.64 1.64
N ALA A 118 16.15 -10.31 2.31
CA ALA A 118 15.77 -10.90 3.58
C ALA A 118 14.26 -10.83 3.83
N ASN A 119 13.76 -11.79 4.62
CA ASN A 119 12.38 -11.73 5.11
C ASN A 119 12.33 -10.80 6.33
N ILE A 120 11.53 -9.73 6.23
CA ILE A 120 11.39 -8.74 7.31
C ILE A 120 10.95 -9.37 8.64
N VAL A 121 10.17 -10.45 8.63
CA VAL A 121 9.68 -11.10 9.85
C VAL A 121 10.82 -11.72 10.68
N SER A 122 11.94 -12.09 10.06
CA SER A 122 13.11 -12.69 10.73
C SER A 122 14.36 -11.79 10.67
N TYR A 123 14.23 -10.57 10.17
CA TYR A 123 15.37 -9.66 10.02
C TYR A 123 15.68 -8.93 11.34
N HIS A 124 16.96 -8.75 11.62
CA HIS A 124 17.46 -7.95 12.71
C HIS A 124 18.37 -6.85 12.17
N GLY A 125 18.00 -5.60 12.40
CA GLY A 125 18.71 -4.42 11.90
C GLY A 125 19.87 -3.99 12.80
N ALA A 126 20.67 -3.05 12.28
CA ALA A 126 21.87 -2.52 12.94
C ALA A 126 21.63 -1.23 13.75
N ARG A 127 20.39 -0.77 13.90
CA ARG A 127 20.03 0.52 14.54
C ARG A 127 20.71 1.72 13.87
N ASP A 128 20.76 1.71 12.56
CA ASP A 128 21.50 2.70 11.76
C ASP A 128 20.59 3.57 10.87
N ALA A 129 19.29 3.27 10.81
CA ALA A 129 18.34 4.03 10.01
C ALA A 129 17.78 5.26 10.75
N ASP A 130 17.72 6.37 10.04
CA ASP A 130 16.97 7.56 10.44
C ASP A 130 15.50 7.43 10.08
N LEU A 131 15.23 6.77 8.93
CA LEU A 131 13.90 6.58 8.38
C LEU A 131 13.73 5.16 7.84
N VAL A 132 12.59 4.55 8.15
CA VAL A 132 12.09 3.34 7.49
C VAL A 132 10.83 3.71 6.70
N ILE A 133 10.74 3.28 5.45
CA ILE A 133 9.54 3.39 4.63
C ILE A 133 9.04 1.98 4.34
N CYS A 134 7.76 1.72 4.60
CA CYS A 134 7.10 0.44 4.37
C CYS A 134 5.72 0.69 3.76
N GLN A 135 5.61 0.52 2.44
CA GLN A 135 4.39 0.78 1.69
C GLN A 135 3.76 -0.52 1.23
N ALA A 136 2.51 -0.78 1.65
CA ALA A 136 1.70 -1.91 1.21
C ALA A 136 2.45 -3.27 1.27
N LEU A 137 3.17 -3.50 2.35
CA LEU A 137 3.88 -4.74 2.64
C LEU A 137 3.26 -5.51 3.81
N LEU A 138 2.85 -4.80 4.88
CA LEU A 138 2.44 -5.45 6.13
C LEU A 138 1.22 -6.35 5.99
N GLU A 139 0.36 -6.12 5.01
CA GLU A 139 -0.76 -7.02 4.69
C GLU A 139 -0.31 -8.37 4.12
N HIS A 140 0.93 -8.47 3.64
CA HIS A 140 1.51 -9.69 3.05
C HIS A 140 2.33 -10.51 4.04
N VAL A 141 2.66 -9.98 5.22
CA VAL A 141 3.42 -10.72 6.23
C VAL A 141 2.51 -11.61 7.08
N LEU A 142 3.06 -12.74 7.55
CA LEU A 142 2.33 -13.69 8.40
C LEU A 142 2.24 -13.21 9.85
N ASP A 143 3.25 -12.51 10.33
CA ASP A 143 3.31 -11.94 11.69
C ASP A 143 3.75 -10.48 11.64
N THR A 144 2.77 -9.60 11.74
CA THR A 144 2.97 -8.14 11.75
C THR A 144 3.73 -7.68 13.00
N GLY A 145 3.63 -8.43 14.12
CA GLY A 145 4.36 -8.10 15.34
C GLY A 145 5.86 -8.26 15.15
N GLN A 146 6.31 -9.38 14.57
CA GLN A 146 7.73 -9.62 14.24
C GLN A 146 8.24 -8.61 13.20
N ALA A 147 7.42 -8.26 12.19
CA ALA A 147 7.79 -7.22 11.22
C ALA A 147 8.01 -5.85 11.89
N LEU A 148 7.17 -5.47 12.87
CA LEU A 148 7.36 -4.23 13.63
C LEU A 148 8.57 -4.29 14.57
N GLU A 149 8.88 -5.46 15.16
CA GLU A 149 10.09 -5.70 15.93
C GLU A 149 11.34 -5.50 15.06
N ALA A 150 11.34 -6.07 13.85
CA ALA A 150 12.42 -5.87 12.88
C ALA A 150 12.57 -4.38 12.50
N ILE A 151 11.47 -3.68 12.20
CA ILE A 151 11.48 -2.24 11.92
C ILE A 151 12.09 -1.47 13.11
N ALA A 152 11.71 -1.81 14.35
CA ALA A 152 12.28 -1.21 15.54
C ALA A 152 13.78 -1.49 15.67
N SER A 153 14.25 -2.69 15.29
CA SER A 153 15.66 -3.05 15.32
C SER A 153 16.51 -2.31 14.26
N ILE A 154 15.91 -1.89 13.17
CA ILE A 154 16.55 -1.12 12.09
C ILE A 154 16.75 0.35 12.53
N LEU A 155 15.77 0.93 13.19
CA LEU A 155 15.76 2.35 13.52
C LEU A 155 16.77 2.72 14.62
N LYS A 156 17.42 3.87 14.47
CA LYS A 156 18.13 4.57 15.56
C LYS A 156 17.14 4.99 16.66
N PRO A 157 17.58 5.24 17.92
CA PRO A 157 16.78 5.98 18.87
C PRO A 157 16.34 7.33 18.29
N GLY A 158 15.04 7.65 18.38
CA GLY A 158 14.46 8.85 17.75
C GLY A 158 14.15 8.72 16.25
N GLY A 159 14.63 7.67 15.56
CA GLY A 159 14.32 7.39 14.16
C GLY A 159 12.84 7.10 13.93
N GLN A 160 12.39 7.20 12.69
CA GLN A 160 10.96 7.13 12.34
C GLN A 160 10.66 6.05 11.31
N ALA A 161 9.47 5.45 11.41
CA ALA A 161 8.94 4.55 10.39
C ALA A 161 7.65 5.12 9.80
N LEU A 162 7.59 5.20 8.48
CA LEU A 162 6.41 5.54 7.71
C LEU A 162 5.79 4.26 7.18
N LEU A 163 4.58 3.98 7.62
CA LEU A 163 3.83 2.80 7.20
C LEU A 163 2.60 3.24 6.40
N PHE A 164 2.39 2.67 5.21
CA PHE A 164 1.12 2.75 4.49
C PHE A 164 0.54 1.35 4.39
N VAL A 165 -0.69 1.16 4.89
CA VAL A 165 -1.26 -0.18 5.05
C VAL A 165 -2.72 -0.22 4.60
N PRO A 166 -3.07 -1.13 3.67
CA PRO A 166 -4.45 -1.51 3.40
C PRO A 166 -5.11 -2.12 4.65
N SER A 167 -6.29 -1.58 5.01
CA SER A 167 -6.96 -2.00 6.24
C SER A 167 -7.62 -3.38 6.10
N ARG A 168 -7.44 -4.24 7.10
CA ARG A 168 -8.20 -5.50 7.23
C ARG A 168 -9.71 -5.27 7.28
N ASN A 169 -10.14 -4.09 7.73
CA ASN A 169 -11.55 -3.75 7.85
C ASN A 169 -12.17 -3.28 6.53
N ALA A 170 -11.37 -2.98 5.52
CA ALA A 170 -11.84 -2.64 4.19
C ALA A 170 -12.68 -3.76 3.58
N VAL A 171 -13.72 -3.39 2.85
CA VAL A 171 -14.64 -4.37 2.23
C VAL A 171 -13.88 -5.30 1.28
N TYR A 172 -12.98 -4.76 0.45
CA TYR A 172 -12.17 -5.57 -0.46
C TYR A 172 -11.22 -6.53 0.28
N ALA A 173 -10.67 -6.12 1.42
CA ALA A 173 -9.80 -6.97 2.23
C ALA A 173 -10.58 -8.12 2.87
N ARG A 174 -11.78 -7.85 3.38
CA ARG A 174 -12.68 -8.87 3.91
C ARG A 174 -13.13 -9.85 2.84
N ILE A 175 -13.49 -9.38 1.65
CA ILE A 175 -13.79 -10.24 0.50
C ILE A 175 -12.57 -11.09 0.15
N ASN A 176 -11.38 -10.49 0.12
CA ASN A 176 -10.13 -11.21 -0.13
C ASN A 176 -9.91 -12.33 0.89
N LEU A 177 -10.10 -12.08 2.17
CA LEU A 177 -9.92 -13.09 3.23
C LEU A 177 -10.95 -14.23 3.16
N LEU A 178 -12.19 -13.94 2.73
CA LEU A 178 -13.28 -14.92 2.66
C LEU A 178 -13.19 -15.83 1.43
N LEU A 179 -12.60 -15.34 0.33
CA LEU A 179 -12.56 -16.09 -0.93
C LEU A 179 -11.39 -17.08 -0.95
N PRO A 180 -11.62 -18.36 -1.35
CA PRO A 180 -10.53 -19.29 -1.62
C PRO A 180 -9.59 -18.78 -2.70
N GLN A 181 -8.28 -19.03 -2.58
CA GLN A 181 -7.24 -18.53 -3.49
C GLN A 181 -7.56 -18.81 -4.96
N LYS A 182 -7.97 -20.03 -5.30
CA LYS A 182 -8.34 -20.41 -6.68
C LYS A 182 -9.50 -19.57 -7.25
N LEU A 183 -10.44 -19.15 -6.41
CA LEU A 183 -11.57 -18.32 -6.83
C LEU A 183 -11.14 -16.88 -7.02
N LYS A 184 -10.27 -16.35 -6.13
CA LYS A 184 -9.65 -15.02 -6.29
C LYS A 184 -8.95 -14.89 -7.64
N GLU A 185 -8.09 -15.86 -7.97
CA GLU A 185 -7.35 -15.90 -9.23
C GLU A 185 -8.28 -15.94 -10.45
N ARG A 186 -9.34 -16.75 -10.39
CA ARG A 186 -10.32 -16.80 -11.48
C ARG A 186 -11.03 -15.47 -11.68
N ILE A 187 -11.46 -14.83 -10.60
CA ILE A 187 -12.15 -13.53 -10.67
C ILE A 187 -11.17 -12.45 -11.16
N LEU A 188 -9.99 -12.35 -10.55
CA LEU A 188 -8.97 -11.35 -10.89
C LEU A 188 -8.55 -11.47 -12.35
N PHE A 189 -8.19 -12.67 -12.80
CA PHE A 189 -7.74 -12.90 -14.18
C PHE A 189 -8.89 -12.89 -15.21
N GLY A 190 -10.14 -13.05 -14.76
CA GLY A 190 -11.32 -12.84 -15.59
C GLY A 190 -11.57 -11.36 -15.87
N ILE A 191 -11.39 -10.50 -14.87
CA ILE A 191 -11.57 -9.04 -14.97
C ILE A 191 -10.32 -8.37 -15.54
N TYR A 192 -9.13 -8.80 -15.09
CA TYR A 192 -7.83 -8.22 -15.44
C TYR A 192 -6.84 -9.28 -15.93
N PRO A 193 -6.96 -9.77 -17.18
CA PRO A 193 -6.10 -10.85 -17.72
C PRO A 193 -4.60 -10.52 -17.71
N HIS A 194 -4.25 -9.23 -17.81
CA HIS A 194 -2.86 -8.77 -17.82
C HIS A 194 -2.16 -8.96 -16.46
N MET A 195 -2.89 -9.06 -15.37
CA MET A 195 -2.33 -9.24 -14.02
C MET A 195 -1.80 -10.66 -13.74
N ARG A 196 -2.01 -11.61 -14.65
CA ARG A 196 -1.43 -12.98 -14.50
C ARG A 196 0.09 -12.99 -14.38
N ARG A 197 0.78 -11.99 -14.94
CA ARG A 197 2.25 -11.88 -14.91
C ARG A 197 2.79 -11.06 -13.73
N SER A 198 1.92 -10.35 -13.03
CA SER A 198 2.24 -9.52 -11.88
C SER A 198 1.52 -10.01 -10.62
N GLN A 199 1.43 -11.35 -10.47
CA GLN A 199 0.77 -11.94 -9.30
C GLN A 199 1.55 -11.56 -8.04
N GLY A 200 0.94 -10.71 -7.23
CA GLY A 200 1.51 -10.28 -5.96
C GLY A 200 1.50 -11.40 -4.91
N PHE A 201 2.21 -11.18 -3.84
CA PHE A 201 2.23 -12.08 -2.68
C PHE A 201 0.82 -12.25 -2.09
N PRO A 202 0.50 -13.41 -1.51
CA PRO A 202 -0.75 -13.60 -0.77
C PRO A 202 -0.91 -12.54 0.33
N ALA A 203 -2.12 -12.00 0.48
CA ALA A 203 -2.41 -11.04 1.53
C ALA A 203 -3.07 -11.74 2.73
N HIS A 204 -2.48 -11.57 3.91
CA HIS A 204 -2.91 -12.18 5.17
C HIS A 204 -3.67 -11.19 6.06
N TYR A 205 -3.37 -9.89 5.93
CA TYR A 205 -3.94 -8.81 6.74
C TYR A 205 -3.82 -9.08 8.24
N ASP A 206 -2.71 -9.70 8.71
CA ASP A 206 -2.51 -9.94 10.13
C ASP A 206 -2.47 -8.61 10.89
N ARG A 207 -3.48 -8.41 11.75
CA ARG A 207 -3.60 -7.21 12.60
C ARG A 207 -3.49 -5.86 11.87
N CYS A 208 -3.71 -5.82 10.54
CA CYS A 208 -3.66 -4.62 9.71
C CYS A 208 -4.88 -3.71 9.94
N THR A 209 -5.01 -3.16 11.14
CA THR A 209 -5.96 -2.09 11.49
C THR A 209 -5.24 -1.00 12.27
N PRO A 210 -5.70 0.28 12.20
CA PRO A 210 -4.99 1.37 12.88
C PRO A 210 -4.69 1.09 14.35
N ALA A 211 -5.71 0.74 15.14
CA ALA A 211 -5.54 0.48 16.57
C ALA A 211 -4.68 -0.75 16.89
N ALA A 212 -4.77 -1.82 16.09
CA ALA A 212 -3.98 -3.03 16.33
C ALA A 212 -2.50 -2.78 16.04
N LEU A 213 -2.18 -2.09 14.94
CA LEU A 213 -0.79 -1.75 14.59
C LEU A 213 -0.17 -0.78 15.60
N GLU A 214 -0.89 0.25 16.03
CA GLU A 214 -0.40 1.17 17.08
C GLU A 214 -0.09 0.42 18.39
N LYS A 215 -0.97 -0.51 18.79
CA LYS A 215 -0.74 -1.33 19.99
C LYS A 215 0.47 -2.25 19.85
N LEU A 216 0.68 -2.83 18.66
CA LEU A 216 1.85 -3.66 18.38
C LEU A 216 3.13 -2.82 18.31
N ALA A 217 3.08 -1.67 17.67
CA ALA A 217 4.18 -0.73 17.58
C ALA A 217 4.66 -0.31 18.98
N LEU A 218 3.73 0.05 19.87
CA LEU A 218 4.05 0.45 21.24
C LEU A 218 4.78 -0.66 22.02
N ARG A 219 4.41 -1.92 21.83
CA ARG A 219 5.08 -3.07 22.45
C ARG A 219 6.54 -3.23 22.01
N ASN A 220 6.86 -2.73 20.83
CA ASN A 220 8.20 -2.76 20.23
C ASN A 220 8.95 -1.43 20.41
N GLY A 221 8.53 -0.56 21.35
CA GLY A 221 9.16 0.73 21.61
C GLY A 221 8.99 1.76 20.49
N LEU A 222 7.96 1.57 19.64
CA LEU A 222 7.59 2.48 18.57
C LEU A 222 6.30 3.22 18.93
N ARG A 223 6.36 4.53 19.09
CA ARG A 223 5.21 5.37 19.42
C ARG A 223 4.62 6.00 18.16
N ALA A 224 3.32 5.88 17.97
CA ALA A 224 2.63 6.59 16.89
C ALA A 224 2.62 8.10 17.18
N VAL A 225 3.18 8.88 16.24
CA VAL A 225 3.23 10.35 16.31
C VAL A 225 2.27 11.01 15.34
N GLU A 226 1.92 10.32 14.26
CA GLU A 226 0.90 10.77 13.31
C GLU A 226 0.13 9.57 12.76
N ARG A 227 -1.18 9.76 12.54
CA ARG A 227 -2.06 8.80 11.87
C ARG A 227 -2.91 9.52 10.85
N ARG A 228 -2.92 9.00 9.63
CA ARG A 228 -3.85 9.42 8.57
C ARG A 228 -4.72 8.23 8.19
N VAL A 229 -6.00 8.47 8.00
CA VAL A 229 -6.97 7.44 7.59
C VAL A 229 -7.66 7.86 6.32
N TYR A 230 -7.84 6.91 5.41
CA TYR A 230 -8.38 7.17 4.09
C TYR A 230 -9.56 6.25 3.82
N PHE A 231 -10.60 6.82 3.21
CA PHE A 231 -11.87 6.16 2.99
C PHE A 231 -12.15 5.95 1.50
N GLN A 232 -11.15 6.16 0.64
CA GLN A 232 -11.25 5.97 -0.80
C GLN A 232 -10.59 4.67 -1.22
N SER A 233 -11.21 4.03 -2.23
CA SER A 233 -10.68 2.86 -2.91
C SER A 233 -11.21 2.81 -4.33
N ASP A 234 -10.42 2.32 -5.27
CA ASP A 234 -10.76 2.20 -6.69
C ASP A 234 -11.37 0.84 -7.06
N TYR A 235 -11.43 -0.11 -6.11
CA TYR A 235 -11.80 -1.48 -6.40
C TYR A 235 -13.19 -1.66 -7.02
N PHE A 236 -14.16 -0.80 -6.69
CA PHE A 236 -15.57 -0.95 -7.13
C PHE A 236 -15.99 0.05 -8.21
N ARG A 237 -15.10 0.89 -8.74
CA ARG A 237 -15.42 1.94 -9.72
C ARG A 237 -15.99 1.42 -11.05
N PHE A 238 -15.74 0.17 -11.38
CA PHE A 238 -16.21 -0.45 -12.62
C PHE A 238 -17.73 -0.68 -12.65
N CYS A 239 -18.41 -0.62 -11.50
CA CYS A 239 -19.86 -0.86 -11.39
C CYS A 239 -20.48 0.14 -10.40
N PHE A 240 -21.22 1.12 -10.93
CA PHE A 240 -21.78 2.22 -10.13
C PHE A 240 -22.70 1.75 -8.97
N PRO A 241 -23.66 0.81 -9.13
CA PRO A 241 -24.47 0.35 -8.01
C PRO A 241 -23.64 -0.25 -6.86
N ILE A 242 -22.62 -1.06 -7.19
CA ILE A 242 -21.72 -1.65 -6.19
C ILE A 242 -20.90 -0.55 -5.51
N HIS A 243 -20.36 0.38 -6.30
CA HIS A 243 -19.60 1.51 -5.78
C HIS A 243 -20.43 2.38 -4.82
N ALA A 244 -21.63 2.77 -5.22
CA ALA A 244 -22.51 3.60 -4.39
C ALA A 244 -22.89 2.89 -3.09
N SER A 245 -23.25 1.59 -3.15
CA SER A 245 -23.55 0.78 -1.96
C SER A 245 -22.35 0.68 -1.02
N TRP A 246 -21.14 0.45 -1.59
CA TRP A 246 -19.91 0.42 -0.82
C TRP A 246 -19.61 1.77 -0.15
N ARG A 247 -19.78 2.90 -0.88
CA ARG A 247 -19.59 4.24 -0.32
C ARG A 247 -20.53 4.53 0.84
N LEU A 248 -21.81 4.21 0.68
CA LEU A 248 -22.81 4.36 1.75
C LEU A 248 -22.45 3.49 2.96
N TRP A 249 -21.98 2.26 2.73
CA TRP A 249 -21.49 1.38 3.79
C TRP A 249 -20.30 2.00 4.53
N VAL A 250 -19.29 2.52 3.82
CA VAL A 250 -18.10 3.15 4.44
C VAL A 250 -18.51 4.36 5.27
N LEU A 251 -19.44 5.19 4.80
CA LEU A 251 -19.96 6.33 5.56
C LEU A 251 -20.67 5.88 6.85
N LEU A 252 -21.55 4.88 6.76
CA LEU A 252 -22.22 4.31 7.93
C LEU A 252 -21.21 3.69 8.90
N TYR A 253 -20.28 2.89 8.39
CA TYR A 253 -19.29 2.22 9.21
C TYR A 253 -18.36 3.23 9.90
N ARG A 254 -18.02 4.34 9.25
CA ARG A 254 -17.28 5.44 9.87
C ARG A 254 -18.01 6.06 11.06
N ILE A 255 -19.33 6.25 10.95
CA ILE A 255 -20.15 6.75 12.08
C ILE A 255 -20.09 5.79 13.27
N LEU A 256 -20.09 4.48 13.03
CA LEU A 256 -20.12 3.46 14.08
C LEU A 256 -18.74 3.13 14.65
N ALA A 257 -17.69 3.13 13.82
CA ALA A 257 -16.36 2.63 14.16
C ALA A 257 -15.24 3.68 14.02
N GLY A 258 -15.56 4.91 13.62
CA GLY A 258 -14.58 5.99 13.46
C GLY A 258 -13.46 5.60 12.49
N ASP A 259 -12.22 5.82 12.89
CA ASP A 259 -11.02 5.53 12.08
C ASP A 259 -10.83 4.05 11.75
N GLN A 260 -11.47 3.13 12.51
CA GLN A 260 -11.42 1.70 12.20
C GLN A 260 -12.16 1.34 10.91
N ALA A 261 -12.96 2.25 10.37
CA ALA A 261 -13.65 2.10 9.08
C ALA A 261 -12.76 2.46 7.88
N ALA A 262 -11.51 2.85 8.10
CA ALA A 262 -10.58 3.20 7.03
C ALA A 262 -10.40 2.06 6.04
N GLU A 263 -10.35 2.40 4.76
CA GLU A 263 -9.99 1.48 3.67
C GLU A 263 -8.46 1.28 3.62
N THR A 264 -7.71 2.37 3.79
CA THR A 264 -6.25 2.36 3.97
C THR A 264 -5.88 3.37 5.03
N PHE A 265 -4.68 3.26 5.60
CA PHE A 265 -4.19 4.22 6.58
C PHE A 265 -2.67 4.31 6.54
N SER A 266 -2.15 5.46 7.00
CA SER A 266 -0.73 5.68 7.23
C SER A 266 -0.47 5.88 8.71
N LEU A 267 0.65 5.36 9.19
CA LEU A 267 1.18 5.61 10.53
C LEU A 267 2.61 6.15 10.42
N VAL A 268 2.90 7.20 11.17
CA VAL A 268 4.26 7.62 11.47
C VAL A 268 4.57 7.15 12.87
N LEU A 269 5.53 6.25 12.97
CA LEU A 269 5.99 5.71 14.24
C LEU A 269 7.37 6.28 14.56
N ARG A 270 7.63 6.65 15.82
CA ARG A 270 8.93 7.11 16.29
C ARG A 270 9.47 6.14 17.32
N LYS A 271 10.72 5.76 17.18
CA LYS A 271 11.41 4.93 18.16
C LYS A 271 11.72 5.75 19.42
N GLU A 272 11.31 5.23 20.58
CA GLU A 272 11.54 5.88 21.85
C GLU A 272 13.03 5.87 22.23
N GLU A 273 13.52 6.97 22.82
CA GLU A 273 14.87 7.07 23.37
C GLU A 273 14.93 6.20 24.64
N GLY A 274 15.73 5.15 24.63
CA GLY A 274 15.89 4.27 25.78
C GLY A 274 15.04 2.99 25.77
N ALA A 275 14.28 2.71 24.71
CA ALA A 275 13.70 1.39 24.53
C ALA A 275 14.83 0.35 24.40
N ALA A 276 15.02 -0.46 25.45
CA ALA A 276 15.91 -1.60 25.42
C ALA A 276 15.45 -2.57 24.33
N ALA A 277 16.42 -3.20 23.65
CA ALA A 277 16.15 -4.28 22.70
C ALA A 277 15.80 -5.55 23.44
#